data_79d07794921ecc98e4abee4bd81cb97f
#
_entry.id   79d07794921ecc98e4abee4bd81cb97f
#
_cell.length_a   1.000
_cell.length_b   1.000
_cell.length_c   1.000
_cell.angle_alpha   90.00
_cell.angle_beta   90.00
_cell.angle_gamma   90.00
#
_symmetry.space_group_name_H-M   'P 1'
#
loop_
_entity.id
_entity.type
_entity.pdbx_description
1 polymer ?
#
loop_
_entity_poly.entity_id
_entity_poly.type
_entity_poly.pdbx_seq_one_letter_code
_entity_poly.pdbx_strand_id
1 'polypeptide(L)'
;MENRKVKHGDIFCYDFGANEGSIQNGIRPALVIQANNFNANSPTTVIAAITTAQKGMYLPSHIFLGERYGLERPSTVMLEQLRTVNQNDLGLYIGTVEDHTTLNAISKALKKTFGLWFYEAPNDDVRCLCKRCLDEYRGCNEYIISRRDPFQKSKDPCDRCSHPGYDYILKRRRKNI
;
A
#
# COMPACT_ATOMS: atom_id res chain seq x y z
N MET A 1 -6.54 -32.51 8.72
CA MET A 1 -6.32 -31.29 7.88
C MET A 1 -4.86 -30.93 8.03
N GLU A 2 -4.10 -30.92 6.92
CA GLU A 2 -2.71 -30.46 6.96
C GLU A 2 -2.69 -29.02 7.46
N ASN A 3 -1.87 -28.77 8.48
CA ASN A 3 -1.72 -27.45 9.10
C ASN A 3 -0.91 -26.55 8.14
N ARG A 4 -1.56 -26.06 7.08
CA ARG A 4 -0.95 -25.18 6.09
C ARG A 4 -0.56 -23.88 6.77
N LYS A 5 0.70 -23.51 6.71
CA LYS A 5 1.17 -22.19 7.16
C LYS A 5 0.53 -21.10 6.30
N VAL A 6 -0.15 -20.18 6.96
CA VAL A 6 -0.79 -19.01 6.32
C VAL A 6 0.28 -18.09 5.74
N LYS A 7 0.12 -17.70 4.47
CA LYS A 7 1.06 -16.82 3.76
C LYS A 7 0.34 -15.60 3.18
N HIS A 8 1.09 -14.53 3.03
CA HIS A 8 0.64 -13.36 2.28
C HIS A 8 0.21 -13.75 0.86
N GLY A 9 -0.96 -13.28 0.42
CA GLY A 9 -1.53 -13.63 -0.86
C GLY A 9 -2.40 -14.91 -0.87
N ASP A 10 -2.40 -15.71 0.19
CA ASP A 10 -3.31 -16.86 0.30
C ASP A 10 -4.76 -16.39 0.38
N ILE A 11 -5.66 -17.17 -0.21
CA ILE A 11 -7.12 -16.95 -0.17
C ILE A 11 -7.75 -18.11 0.56
N PHE A 12 -8.56 -17.80 1.57
CA PHE A 12 -9.32 -18.76 2.37
C PHE A 12 -10.80 -18.38 2.38
N CYS A 13 -11.69 -19.37 2.59
CA CYS A 13 -13.03 -19.09 3.07
C CYS A 13 -12.96 -18.54 4.49
N TYR A 14 -13.73 -17.49 4.77
CA TYR A 14 -13.87 -16.94 6.12
C TYR A 14 -15.30 -16.50 6.38
N ASP A 15 -15.81 -16.78 7.58
CA ASP A 15 -17.14 -16.32 8.01
C ASP A 15 -17.02 -14.94 8.66
N PHE A 16 -17.45 -13.92 7.93
CA PHE A 16 -17.49 -12.54 8.43
C PHE A 16 -18.61 -12.28 9.44
N GLY A 17 -19.48 -13.29 9.68
CA GLY A 17 -20.61 -13.19 10.60
C GLY A 17 -21.74 -12.33 10.04
N ALA A 18 -22.61 -11.86 10.91
CA ALA A 18 -23.67 -10.92 10.60
C ALA A 18 -23.26 -9.53 11.08
N ASN A 19 -23.12 -8.58 10.15
CA ASN A 19 -22.77 -7.20 10.43
C ASN A 19 -23.84 -6.28 9.84
N GLU A 20 -23.95 -5.06 10.35
CA GLU A 20 -24.87 -4.05 9.83
C GLU A 20 -24.23 -3.17 8.77
N GLY A 21 -25.07 -2.59 7.91
CA GLY A 21 -24.69 -1.61 6.90
C GLY A 21 -23.83 -2.17 5.78
N SER A 22 -22.72 -1.50 5.48
CA SER A 22 -21.81 -1.84 4.36
C SER A 22 -20.66 -2.77 4.75
N ILE A 23 -20.60 -3.22 6.00
CA ILE A 23 -19.60 -4.17 6.47
C ILE A 23 -19.90 -5.54 5.86
N GLN A 24 -18.85 -6.24 5.41
CA GLN A 24 -19.03 -7.53 4.74
C GLN A 24 -19.55 -8.61 5.70
N ASN A 25 -20.47 -9.42 5.19
CA ASN A 25 -21.23 -10.43 5.94
C ASN A 25 -21.08 -11.83 5.35
N GLY A 26 -21.30 -12.84 6.19
CA GLY A 26 -21.42 -14.24 5.80
C GLY A 26 -20.11 -14.87 5.33
N ILE A 27 -20.21 -16.12 4.89
CA ILE A 27 -19.07 -16.90 4.43
C ILE A 27 -18.68 -16.46 3.00
N ARG A 28 -17.41 -16.08 2.83
CA ARG A 28 -16.88 -15.66 1.53
C ARG A 28 -15.37 -15.81 1.48
N PRO A 29 -14.77 -15.74 0.26
CA PRO A 29 -13.33 -15.69 0.13
C PRO A 29 -12.75 -14.44 0.80
N ALA A 30 -11.57 -14.61 1.40
CA ALA A 30 -10.79 -13.56 2.04
C ALA A 30 -9.32 -13.71 1.68
N LEU A 31 -8.68 -12.61 1.31
CA LEU A 31 -7.27 -12.54 0.94
C LEU A 31 -6.42 -12.21 2.17
N VAL A 32 -5.37 -12.97 2.42
CA VAL A 32 -4.38 -12.69 3.47
C VAL A 32 -3.48 -11.53 3.05
N ILE A 33 -3.51 -10.46 3.84
CA ILE A 33 -2.78 -9.22 3.59
C ILE A 33 -1.51 -9.13 4.45
N GLN A 34 -1.50 -9.77 5.63
CA GLN A 34 -0.38 -9.72 6.55
C GLN A 34 0.88 -10.37 5.96
N ALA A 35 2.04 -9.74 6.15
CA ALA A 35 3.31 -10.25 5.66
C ALA A 35 3.74 -11.57 6.32
N ASN A 36 4.50 -12.41 5.61
CA ASN A 36 4.87 -13.76 6.03
C ASN A 36 5.63 -13.83 7.35
N ASN A 37 6.52 -12.87 7.62
CA ASN A 37 7.26 -12.82 8.89
C ASN A 37 6.33 -12.60 10.10
N PHE A 38 5.25 -11.83 9.94
CA PHE A 38 4.25 -11.66 11.00
C PHE A 38 3.34 -12.88 11.09
N ASN A 39 2.91 -13.46 9.95
CA ASN A 39 2.10 -14.69 9.96
C ASN A 39 2.83 -15.86 10.63
N ALA A 40 4.15 -15.94 10.48
CA ALA A 40 4.97 -17.01 11.07
C ALA A 40 5.12 -16.89 12.61
N ASN A 41 4.98 -15.67 13.15
CA ASN A 41 5.26 -15.36 14.55
C ASN A 41 4.03 -14.88 15.34
N SER A 42 2.83 -14.97 14.76
CA SER A 42 1.58 -14.55 15.38
C SER A 42 0.50 -15.61 15.22
N PRO A 43 -0.38 -15.84 16.19
CA PRO A 43 -1.56 -16.68 16.01
C PRO A 43 -2.64 -16.00 15.15
N THR A 44 -2.49 -14.70 14.87
CA THR A 44 -3.45 -13.91 14.10
C THR A 44 -2.90 -13.54 12.72
N THR A 45 -3.80 -13.17 11.81
CA THR A 45 -3.48 -12.59 10.50
C THR A 45 -4.46 -11.48 10.16
N VAL A 46 -4.12 -10.67 9.16
CA VAL A 46 -5.01 -9.64 8.60
C VAL A 46 -5.51 -10.11 7.25
N ILE A 47 -6.82 -10.08 7.07
CA ILE A 47 -7.50 -10.47 5.84
C ILE A 47 -8.29 -9.31 5.23
N ALA A 48 -8.48 -9.34 3.92
CA ALA A 48 -9.36 -8.46 3.16
C ALA A 48 -10.51 -9.27 2.55
N ALA A 49 -11.73 -8.77 2.66
CA ALA A 49 -12.89 -9.46 2.10
C ALA A 49 -12.86 -9.44 0.57
N ILE A 50 -13.29 -10.54 -0.05
CA ILE A 50 -13.46 -10.67 -1.50
C ILE A 50 -14.97 -10.75 -1.80
N THR A 51 -15.40 -10.05 -2.86
CA THR A 51 -16.80 -10.00 -3.29
C THR A 51 -16.93 -10.28 -4.78
N THR A 52 -18.05 -10.90 -5.17
CA THR A 52 -18.48 -11.03 -6.56
C THR A 52 -19.38 -9.87 -7.01
N ALA A 53 -19.78 -8.98 -6.08
CA ALA A 53 -20.60 -7.82 -6.41
C ALA A 53 -19.78 -6.79 -7.22
N GLN A 54 -20.29 -6.40 -8.37
CA GLN A 54 -19.63 -5.44 -9.25
C GLN A 54 -19.81 -3.97 -8.83
N LYS A 55 -20.44 -3.72 -7.69
CA LYS A 55 -20.60 -2.36 -7.15
C LYS A 55 -19.25 -1.82 -6.67
N GLY A 56 -18.94 -0.58 -7.05
CA GLY A 56 -17.73 0.10 -6.57
C GLY A 56 -16.43 -0.33 -7.26
N MET A 57 -16.47 -0.93 -8.45
CA MET A 57 -15.27 -1.34 -9.20
C MET A 57 -14.29 -0.19 -9.50
N TYR A 58 -14.73 1.06 -9.35
CA TYR A 58 -13.91 2.25 -9.58
C TYR A 58 -13.21 2.76 -8.31
N LEU A 59 -13.46 2.13 -7.15
CA LEU A 59 -12.81 2.55 -5.92
C LEU A 59 -11.32 2.20 -5.96
N PRO A 60 -10.44 3.14 -5.57
CA PRO A 60 -8.99 2.90 -5.56
C PRO A 60 -8.57 1.75 -4.63
N SER A 61 -9.41 1.38 -3.67
CA SER A 61 -9.23 0.27 -2.72
C SER A 61 -9.67 -1.08 -3.28
N HIS A 62 -10.30 -1.12 -4.46
CA HIS A 62 -10.81 -2.33 -5.08
C HIS A 62 -9.84 -2.85 -6.14
N ILE A 63 -9.43 -4.12 -6.02
CA ILE A 63 -8.58 -4.78 -7.03
C ILE A 63 -9.33 -5.96 -7.61
N PHE A 64 -9.55 -5.92 -8.92
CA PHE A 64 -10.20 -6.99 -9.66
C PHE A 64 -9.26 -8.20 -9.79
N LEU A 65 -9.70 -9.35 -9.28
CA LEU A 65 -8.97 -10.62 -9.34
C LEU A 65 -9.44 -11.53 -10.49
N GLY A 66 -10.67 -11.33 -10.98
CA GLY A 66 -11.30 -12.20 -11.97
C GLY A 66 -11.67 -13.58 -11.38
N GLU A 67 -11.60 -14.61 -12.22
CA GLU A 67 -11.80 -16.03 -11.89
C GLU A 67 -10.46 -16.75 -11.66
N ARG A 68 -9.42 -16.02 -11.25
CA ARG A 68 -8.09 -16.54 -11.00
C ARG A 68 -7.92 -16.96 -9.55
N TYR A 69 -6.82 -17.63 -9.26
CA TYR A 69 -6.37 -17.99 -7.90
C TYR A 69 -7.36 -18.90 -7.16
N GLY A 70 -8.04 -19.80 -7.89
CA GLY A 70 -9.04 -20.71 -7.33
C GLY A 70 -10.43 -20.10 -7.10
N LEU A 71 -10.66 -18.85 -7.51
CA LEU A 71 -11.96 -18.20 -7.44
C LEU A 71 -12.84 -18.66 -8.60
N GLU A 72 -14.06 -19.13 -8.30
CA GLU A 72 -15.01 -19.68 -9.27
C GLU A 72 -15.80 -18.62 -10.05
N ARG A 73 -15.76 -17.37 -9.59
CA ARG A 73 -16.50 -16.25 -10.19
C ARG A 73 -15.65 -15.01 -10.27
N PRO A 74 -15.93 -14.09 -11.23
CA PRO A 74 -15.27 -12.80 -11.28
C PRO A 74 -15.38 -12.09 -9.94
N SER A 75 -14.26 -11.85 -9.30
CA SER A 75 -14.19 -11.40 -7.92
C SER A 75 -13.28 -10.18 -7.77
N THR A 76 -13.56 -9.37 -6.76
CA THR A 76 -12.82 -8.16 -6.41
C THR A 76 -12.46 -8.20 -4.92
N VAL A 77 -11.20 -7.94 -4.57
CA VAL A 77 -10.81 -7.73 -3.18
C VAL A 77 -11.03 -6.29 -2.77
N MET A 78 -11.59 -6.09 -1.57
CA MET A 78 -11.93 -4.79 -1.00
C MET A 78 -10.94 -4.47 0.13
N LEU A 79 -9.96 -3.61 -0.15
CA LEU A 79 -8.87 -3.32 0.77
C LEU A 79 -9.22 -2.32 1.88
N GLU A 80 -10.42 -1.75 1.85
CA GLU A 80 -11.02 -0.99 2.96
C GLU A 80 -11.78 -1.91 3.95
N GLN A 81 -12.04 -3.18 3.57
CA GLN A 81 -12.74 -4.15 4.40
C GLN A 81 -11.74 -5.14 5.04
N LEU A 82 -10.81 -4.59 5.83
CA LEU A 82 -9.81 -5.39 6.53
C LEU A 82 -10.31 -5.86 7.89
N ARG A 83 -9.89 -7.07 8.28
CA ARG A 83 -10.18 -7.63 9.60
C ARG A 83 -8.96 -8.41 10.12
N THR A 84 -8.64 -8.25 11.40
CA THR A 84 -7.72 -9.14 12.11
C THR A 84 -8.50 -10.35 12.61
N VAL A 85 -7.97 -11.54 12.33
CA VAL A 85 -8.61 -12.83 12.69
C VAL A 85 -7.57 -13.80 13.21
N ASN A 86 -8.00 -14.83 13.99
CA ASN A 86 -7.11 -15.93 14.31
C ASN A 86 -6.85 -16.76 13.05
N GLN A 87 -5.62 -17.24 12.88
CA GLN A 87 -5.29 -18.10 11.74
C GLN A 87 -6.10 -19.42 11.76
N ASN A 88 -6.47 -19.91 12.95
CA ASN A 88 -7.27 -21.12 13.13
C ASN A 88 -8.75 -20.94 12.72
N ASP A 89 -9.24 -19.70 12.62
CA ASP A 89 -10.60 -19.40 12.17
C ASP A 89 -10.73 -19.34 10.64
N LEU A 90 -9.59 -19.43 9.93
CA LEU A 90 -9.59 -19.54 8.47
C LEU A 90 -10.12 -20.90 8.05
N GLY A 91 -11.10 -20.91 7.18
CA GLY A 91 -11.74 -22.12 6.67
C GLY A 91 -10.95 -22.75 5.51
N LEU A 92 -11.67 -23.20 4.49
CA LEU A 92 -11.09 -23.89 3.34
C LEU A 92 -10.13 -22.96 2.57
N TYR A 93 -8.93 -23.46 2.29
CA TYR A 93 -7.99 -22.83 1.37
C TYR A 93 -8.52 -22.88 -0.07
N ILE A 94 -8.49 -21.76 -0.76
CA ILE A 94 -9.00 -21.59 -2.12
C ILE A 94 -7.85 -21.50 -3.12
N GLY A 95 -6.85 -20.68 -2.84
CA GLY A 95 -5.71 -20.47 -3.73
C GLY A 95 -4.78 -19.37 -3.25
N THR A 96 -3.86 -18.94 -4.09
CA THR A 96 -2.86 -17.91 -3.76
C THR A 96 -2.70 -16.93 -4.91
N VAL A 97 -2.64 -15.64 -4.62
CA VAL A 97 -2.20 -14.59 -5.54
C VAL A 97 -0.68 -14.63 -5.61
N GLU A 98 -0.12 -15.12 -6.71
CA GLU A 98 1.33 -15.33 -6.87
C GLU A 98 1.99 -14.29 -7.80
N ASP A 99 1.22 -13.68 -8.71
CA ASP A 99 1.80 -12.77 -9.68
C ASP A 99 2.13 -11.40 -9.09
N HIS A 100 3.34 -10.93 -9.39
CA HIS A 100 3.85 -9.64 -8.90
C HIS A 100 3.01 -8.44 -9.33
N THR A 101 2.33 -8.50 -10.46
CA THR A 101 1.50 -7.39 -10.96
C THR A 101 0.31 -7.16 -10.04
N THR A 102 -0.42 -8.22 -9.69
CA THR A 102 -1.57 -8.15 -8.79
C THR A 102 -1.12 -7.81 -7.36
N LEU A 103 -0.05 -8.42 -6.85
CA LEU A 103 0.50 -8.09 -5.52
C LEU A 103 0.93 -6.62 -5.42
N ASN A 104 1.58 -6.08 -6.46
CA ASN A 104 1.94 -4.66 -6.51
C ASN A 104 0.72 -3.74 -6.57
N ALA A 105 -0.34 -4.14 -7.31
CA ALA A 105 -1.59 -3.39 -7.35
C ALA A 105 -2.25 -3.34 -5.96
N ILE A 106 -2.31 -4.49 -5.25
CA ILE A 106 -2.81 -4.59 -3.88
C ILE A 106 -2.01 -3.68 -2.94
N SER A 107 -0.68 -3.75 -2.98
CA SER A 107 0.19 -2.91 -2.16
C SER A 107 -0.05 -1.41 -2.39
N LYS A 108 -0.14 -0.97 -3.65
CA LYS A 108 -0.43 0.43 -3.99
C LYS A 108 -1.81 0.87 -3.51
N ALA A 109 -2.82 0.00 -3.63
CA ALA A 109 -4.17 0.29 -3.20
C ALA A 109 -4.27 0.38 -1.66
N LEU A 110 -3.59 -0.51 -0.92
CA LEU A 110 -3.49 -0.43 0.54
C LEU A 110 -2.88 0.91 0.99
N LYS A 111 -1.77 1.33 0.38
CA LYS A 111 -1.15 2.61 0.68
C LYS A 111 -2.11 3.78 0.48
N LYS A 112 -2.89 3.78 -0.61
CA LYS A 112 -3.92 4.78 -0.87
C LYS A 112 -5.04 4.73 0.18
N THR A 113 -5.55 3.54 0.50
CA THR A 113 -6.65 3.34 1.45
C THR A 113 -6.31 3.89 2.84
N PHE A 114 -5.06 3.72 3.28
CA PHE A 114 -4.59 4.20 4.59
C PHE A 114 -3.94 5.58 4.56
N GLY A 115 -3.94 6.26 3.44
CA GLY A 115 -3.28 7.57 3.30
C GLY A 115 -1.74 7.49 3.35
N LEU A 116 -1.16 6.32 3.29
CA LEU A 116 0.30 6.10 3.34
C LEU A 116 1.00 6.55 2.05
N TRP A 117 0.24 6.84 1.00
CA TRP A 117 0.78 7.37 -0.25
C TRP A 117 1.54 8.67 -0.07
N PHE A 118 1.14 9.48 0.90
CA PHE A 118 1.79 10.77 1.22
C PHE A 118 3.02 10.60 2.13
N TYR A 119 3.17 9.45 2.78
CA TYR A 119 4.27 9.13 3.69
C TYR A 119 5.37 8.28 3.03
N GLU A 120 5.13 7.74 1.83
CA GLU A 120 6.22 7.41 0.95
C GLU A 120 6.77 8.74 0.41
N ALA A 121 7.50 9.44 1.28
CA ALA A 121 8.58 10.23 0.74
C ALA A 121 9.37 9.22 -0.11
N PRO A 122 9.42 9.36 -1.45
CA PRO A 122 10.48 8.72 -2.19
C PRO A 122 11.77 9.14 -1.51
N ASN A 123 12.92 8.59 -1.86
CA ASN A 123 14.24 9.06 -1.40
C ASN A 123 14.48 10.56 -1.73
N ASP A 124 13.45 11.35 -1.68
CA ASP A 124 13.44 12.78 -1.94
C ASP A 124 13.72 13.48 -0.61
N ASP A 125 14.94 13.89 -0.44
CA ASP A 125 15.33 14.76 0.65
C ASP A 125 14.69 16.14 0.40
N VAL A 126 13.68 16.49 1.21
CA VAL A 126 13.07 17.83 1.16
C VAL A 126 13.93 18.78 1.97
N ARG A 127 14.43 19.84 1.33
CA ARG A 127 15.27 20.86 1.96
C ARG A 127 14.72 22.26 1.70
N CYS A 128 14.67 23.05 2.74
CA CYS A 128 14.53 24.48 2.58
C CYS A 128 15.91 25.07 2.21
N LEU A 129 16.01 25.66 1.02
CA LEU A 129 17.26 26.21 0.52
C LEU A 129 17.12 27.66 0.07
N CYS A 130 18.01 28.53 0.52
CA CYS A 130 18.20 29.85 -0.06
C CYS A 130 18.90 29.73 -1.43
N LYS A 131 18.87 30.81 -2.22
CA LYS A 131 19.44 30.79 -3.57
C LYS A 131 20.89 30.29 -3.62
N ARG A 132 21.76 30.78 -2.72
CA ARG A 132 23.17 30.39 -2.65
C ARG A 132 23.33 28.88 -2.41
N CYS A 133 22.65 28.34 -1.39
CA CYS A 133 22.77 26.93 -1.07
C CYS A 133 22.14 26.03 -2.16
N LEU A 134 21.08 26.48 -2.82
CA LEU A 134 20.51 25.81 -3.97
C LEU A 134 21.50 25.71 -5.14
N ASP A 135 22.22 26.79 -5.44
CA ASP A 135 23.19 26.81 -6.53
C ASP A 135 24.39 25.88 -6.25
N GLU A 136 24.81 25.74 -4.98
CA GLU A 136 25.81 24.76 -4.56
C GLU A 136 25.33 23.32 -4.81
N TYR A 137 24.07 22.98 -4.45
CA TYR A 137 23.49 21.65 -4.71
C TYR A 137 23.36 21.37 -6.22
N ARG A 138 23.05 22.38 -7.03
CA ARG A 138 22.99 22.24 -8.51
C ARG A 138 24.36 22.00 -9.11
N GLY A 139 25.40 22.61 -8.51
CA GLY A 139 26.78 22.48 -8.98
C GLY A 139 27.37 21.08 -8.78
N CYS A 140 26.96 20.32 -7.77
CA CYS A 140 27.48 18.97 -7.56
C CYS A 140 26.92 17.90 -8.51
N ASN A 141 25.96 18.19 -9.33
CA ASN A 141 25.37 17.29 -10.35
C ASN A 141 24.89 15.91 -9.83
N GLU A 142 24.82 15.73 -8.50
CA GLU A 142 24.39 14.48 -7.86
C GLU A 142 22.87 14.39 -7.72
N TYR A 143 22.19 15.53 -7.82
CA TYR A 143 20.76 15.64 -7.55
C TYR A 143 19.99 16.18 -8.73
N ILE A 144 18.75 15.71 -8.89
CA ILE A 144 17.69 16.35 -9.63
C ILE A 144 16.92 17.19 -8.62
N ILE A 145 16.81 18.49 -8.84
CA ILE A 145 16.23 19.44 -7.88
C ILE A 145 15.00 20.09 -8.50
N SER A 146 13.88 20.03 -7.80
CA SER A 146 12.63 20.70 -8.17
C SER A 146 12.03 21.45 -6.99
N ARG A 147 11.25 22.49 -7.25
CA ARG A 147 10.46 23.16 -6.21
C ARG A 147 9.43 22.17 -5.67
N ARG A 148 9.27 22.08 -4.34
CA ARG A 148 8.21 21.29 -3.71
C ARG A 148 6.83 21.90 -4.01
N ASP A 149 6.71 23.20 -3.81
CA ASP A 149 5.53 23.99 -4.15
C ASP A 149 5.98 25.20 -5.00
N PRO A 150 5.67 25.23 -6.31
CA PRO A 150 5.97 26.37 -7.17
C PRO A 150 5.29 27.69 -6.73
N PHE A 151 4.19 27.59 -5.98
CA PHE A 151 3.37 28.71 -5.54
C PHE A 151 3.63 29.12 -4.08
N GLN A 152 4.60 28.51 -3.40
CA GLN A 152 4.98 28.88 -2.02
C GLN A 152 5.31 30.38 -1.93
N LYS A 153 4.48 31.12 -1.18
CA LYS A 153 4.62 32.57 -1.04
C LYS A 153 5.59 32.98 0.08
N SER A 154 5.58 32.22 1.19
CA SER A 154 6.45 32.46 2.34
C SER A 154 7.81 31.80 2.15
N LYS A 155 8.84 32.41 2.72
CA LYS A 155 10.18 31.83 2.79
C LYS A 155 10.41 31.34 4.22
N ASP A 156 10.99 30.16 4.33
CA ASP A 156 11.39 29.54 5.59
C ASP A 156 12.91 29.62 5.78
N PRO A 157 13.44 29.45 7.01
CA PRO A 157 14.87 29.43 7.22
C PRO A 157 15.54 28.30 6.44
N CYS A 158 16.59 28.62 5.70
CA CYS A 158 17.39 27.63 4.96
C CYS A 158 18.05 26.64 5.91
N ASP A 159 17.93 25.35 5.66
CA ASP A 159 18.47 24.25 6.48
C ASP A 159 20.00 24.29 6.64
N ARG A 160 20.72 25.01 5.77
CA ARG A 160 22.19 25.11 5.83
C ARG A 160 22.73 26.42 6.44
N CYS A 161 22.04 27.53 6.24
CA CYS A 161 22.58 28.84 6.59
C CYS A 161 21.58 29.81 7.17
N SER A 162 20.35 29.35 7.45
CA SER A 162 19.25 30.12 8.05
C SER A 162 18.78 31.35 7.27
N HIS A 163 19.33 31.64 6.09
CA HIS A 163 18.82 32.70 5.21
C HIS A 163 17.45 32.31 4.64
N PRO A 164 16.56 33.26 4.34
CA PRO A 164 15.26 32.95 3.77
C PRO A 164 15.36 32.14 2.47
N GLY A 165 14.73 30.98 2.46
CA GLY A 165 14.72 30.00 1.36
C GLY A 165 13.36 29.49 1.02
N TYR A 166 13.30 28.56 0.09
CA TYR A 166 12.11 27.84 -0.33
C TYR A 166 12.32 26.34 -0.26
N ASP A 167 11.24 25.55 -0.22
CA ASP A 167 11.30 24.11 -0.18
C ASP A 167 11.59 23.51 -1.55
N TYR A 168 12.59 22.64 -1.58
CA TYR A 168 12.99 21.87 -2.76
C TYR A 168 13.00 20.39 -2.45
N ILE A 169 12.71 19.60 -3.48
CA ILE A 169 12.83 18.15 -3.50
C ILE A 169 14.16 17.81 -4.16
N LEU A 170 15.04 17.10 -3.46
CA LEU A 170 16.34 16.65 -3.95
C LEU A 170 16.31 15.15 -4.20
N LYS A 171 16.32 14.72 -5.47
CA LYS A 171 16.39 13.31 -5.88
C LYS A 171 17.82 12.96 -6.28
N ARG A 172 18.42 11.97 -5.62
CA ARG A 172 19.73 11.48 -6.09
C ARG A 172 19.62 10.90 -7.48
N ARG A 173 20.52 11.31 -8.37
CA ARG A 173 20.67 10.69 -9.70
C ARG A 173 21.09 9.24 -9.50
N ARG A 174 20.44 8.30 -10.19
CA ARG A 174 20.90 6.91 -10.24
C ARG A 174 22.26 6.89 -10.93
N LYS A 175 23.29 6.34 -10.28
CA LYS A 175 24.54 6.03 -10.98
C LYS A 175 24.18 4.89 -11.94
N ASN A 176 24.33 5.15 -13.25
CA ASN A 176 24.34 4.07 -14.22
C ASN A 176 25.57 3.22 -13.92
N ILE A 177 25.34 1.98 -13.46
CA ILE A 177 26.37 0.95 -13.33
C ILE A 177 26.56 0.33 -14.70
#